data_d0481418f5b3bac348c9f74860bf0da0
#
_entry.id   d0481418f5b3bac348c9f74860bf0da0
#
_cell.length_a   1.000
_cell.length_b   1.000
_cell.length_c   1.000
_cell.angle_alpha   90.00
_cell.angle_beta   90.00
_cell.angle_gamma   90.00
#
_symmetry.space_group_name_H-M   'P 1'
#
loop_
_entity.id
_entity.type
_entity.pdbx_description
1 polymer ?
#
loop_
_entity_poly.entity_id
_entity_poly.type
_entity_poly.pdbx_seq_one_letter_code
_entity_poly.pdbx_strand_id
1 'polypeptide(L)'
;VYIERRGKLELTTVAFRNDEHVMHVIDRIIAPLGRRIDESSPRVDARLPDGSRVNAIIPPLSLIGPVITIRKFSSRPYTVDDLISFGTATREMFDFLKACVETRLNVFVSGGTGSGKTTFLNVLSSFIPNDERIVTIEDAAELQLNQEHVITLESRPRNLEGEGEITIRDLLRNGLHMRPDRIVVGECRGGEALDMLQAMNCGHDGSLSTGHSNTPRDMLARLETMVLMAGYELPLRSIREQTASAIDLIVHTARLKDGSRKVVNITEVYGIEDDEILTQDIFAFEQTGIVEGKIQGDLEPTGIRPTFMAKFKENAIVLPPGEYGIPPEDPARPDRTLSRKARFSAEGVSQLDPSLLSSRVAKAGGMVYVSSIGPIDSETKQIVPGGIKEQTAQCLKNLKAKLEAEGSSLEKVVWANWSLRDPSDFDAFNKEWARWFPGEMLMGQGTLMPPLQRRAGFKISLGVIAQS
;
A
#
# COMPACT_ATOMS: atom_id res chain seq x y z
N VAL A 1 14.17 -33.23 20.29
CA VAL A 1 13.35 -32.04 20.09
C VAL A 1 14.24 -30.81 20.14
N TYR A 2 14.07 -29.90 19.17
CA TYR A 2 14.71 -28.60 19.17
C TYR A 2 13.75 -27.53 19.65
N ILE A 3 14.29 -26.52 20.32
CA ILE A 3 13.53 -25.30 20.68
C ILE A 3 14.30 -24.08 20.21
N GLU A 4 13.58 -23.05 19.78
CA GLU A 4 14.18 -21.76 19.48
C GLU A 4 14.08 -20.87 20.73
N ARG A 5 15.24 -20.43 21.23
CA ARG A 5 15.36 -19.43 22.30
C ARG A 5 16.20 -18.26 21.82
N ARG A 6 15.71 -17.05 22.01
CA ARG A 6 16.42 -15.82 21.62
C ARG A 6 16.99 -15.87 20.19
N GLY A 7 16.22 -16.52 19.28
CA GLY A 7 16.60 -16.63 17.87
C GLY A 7 17.65 -17.72 17.56
N LYS A 8 18.02 -18.58 18.51
CA LYS A 8 18.92 -19.72 18.28
C LYS A 8 18.21 -21.04 18.53
N LEU A 9 18.45 -22.03 17.67
CA LEU A 9 17.98 -23.38 17.84
C LEU A 9 18.88 -24.11 18.84
N GLU A 10 18.27 -24.68 19.88
CA GLU A 10 18.92 -25.45 20.94
C GLU A 10 18.35 -26.86 20.95
N LEU A 11 19.23 -27.87 20.97
CA LEU A 11 18.82 -29.26 21.18
C LEU A 11 18.47 -29.48 22.64
N THR A 12 17.28 -30.03 22.88
CA THR A 12 16.86 -30.40 24.24
C THR A 12 17.19 -31.84 24.56
N THR A 13 17.07 -32.22 25.84
CA THR A 13 17.16 -33.63 26.31
C THR A 13 15.91 -34.44 26.01
N VAL A 14 14.84 -33.79 25.56
CA VAL A 14 13.56 -34.46 25.22
C VAL A 14 13.68 -35.11 23.85
N ALA A 15 13.27 -36.38 23.76
CA ALA A 15 13.21 -37.12 22.49
C ALA A 15 11.90 -37.91 22.41
N PHE A 16 11.42 -38.10 21.19
CA PHE A 16 10.35 -39.06 20.92
C PHE A 16 10.93 -40.47 20.92
N ARG A 17 10.12 -41.48 21.25
CA ARG A 17 10.57 -42.88 21.30
C ARG A 17 10.85 -43.45 19.92
N ASN A 18 9.97 -43.14 18.96
CA ASN A 18 10.00 -43.58 17.56
C ASN A 18 9.05 -42.72 16.74
N ASP A 19 8.97 -42.98 15.43
CA ASP A 19 8.10 -42.28 14.49
C ASP A 19 6.62 -42.43 14.81
N GLU A 20 6.18 -43.60 15.29
CA GLU A 20 4.80 -43.84 15.71
C GLU A 20 4.39 -42.92 16.88
N HIS A 21 5.34 -42.64 17.78
CA HIS A 21 5.09 -41.72 18.88
C HIS A 21 4.94 -40.27 18.36
N VAL A 22 5.70 -39.86 17.35
CA VAL A 22 5.52 -38.55 16.71
C VAL A 22 4.16 -38.48 16.03
N MET A 23 3.79 -39.50 15.25
CA MET A 23 2.47 -39.57 14.59
C MET A 23 1.33 -39.48 15.62
N HIS A 24 1.39 -40.24 16.69
CA HIS A 24 0.39 -40.16 17.73
C HIS A 24 0.25 -38.76 18.36
N VAL A 25 1.36 -38.05 18.54
CA VAL A 25 1.33 -36.67 19.04
C VAL A 25 0.73 -35.71 17.98
N ILE A 26 1.09 -35.89 16.72
CA ILE A 26 0.50 -35.11 15.60
C ILE A 26 -1.02 -35.31 15.61
N ASP A 27 -1.51 -36.56 15.59
CA ASP A 27 -2.94 -36.87 15.57
C ASP A 27 -3.68 -36.26 16.76
N ARG A 28 -3.11 -36.37 17.97
CA ARG A 28 -3.70 -35.73 19.16
C ARG A 28 -3.83 -34.22 19.08
N ILE A 29 -2.96 -33.59 18.34
CA ILE A 29 -2.97 -32.14 18.15
C ILE A 29 -3.99 -31.74 17.07
N ILE A 30 -4.02 -32.46 15.92
CA ILE A 30 -4.79 -32.02 14.75
C ILE A 30 -6.23 -32.58 14.74
N ALA A 31 -6.50 -33.75 15.30
CA ALA A 31 -7.83 -34.36 15.28
C ALA A 31 -8.91 -33.51 15.97
N PRO A 32 -8.67 -32.86 17.15
CA PRO A 32 -9.63 -31.95 17.76
C PRO A 32 -9.93 -30.69 16.90
N LEU A 33 -9.03 -30.36 15.95
CA LEU A 33 -9.18 -29.24 15.06
C LEU A 33 -9.92 -29.61 13.76
N GLY A 34 -10.42 -30.86 13.67
CA GLY A 34 -11.09 -31.33 12.46
C GLY A 34 -10.16 -31.50 11.26
N ARG A 35 -8.85 -31.66 11.51
CA ARG A 35 -7.84 -31.85 10.47
C ARG A 35 -7.34 -33.30 10.44
N ARG A 36 -6.84 -33.71 9.30
CA ARG A 36 -6.32 -35.05 9.05
C ARG A 36 -4.96 -34.96 8.37
N ILE A 37 -4.07 -35.91 8.66
CA ILE A 37 -2.82 -36.12 7.95
C ILE A 37 -2.68 -37.63 7.67
N ASP A 38 -2.42 -37.97 6.40
CA ASP A 38 -2.23 -39.35 5.94
C ASP A 38 -1.40 -39.34 4.64
N GLU A 39 -1.13 -40.51 4.06
CA GLU A 39 -0.35 -40.62 2.83
C GLU A 39 -0.95 -39.87 1.65
N SER A 40 -2.26 -39.71 1.60
CA SER A 40 -2.95 -38.94 0.53
C SER A 40 -2.86 -37.43 0.77
N SER A 41 -2.72 -37.01 2.02
CA SER A 41 -2.55 -35.62 2.43
C SER A 41 -1.42 -35.53 3.47
N PRO A 42 -0.15 -35.68 3.04
CA PRO A 42 0.98 -35.90 3.94
C PRO A 42 1.53 -34.65 4.61
N ARG A 43 0.78 -33.54 4.57
CA ARG A 43 1.09 -32.31 5.29
C ARG A 43 -0.18 -31.67 5.84
N VAL A 44 -0.05 -30.97 6.96
CA VAL A 44 -1.13 -30.20 7.56
C VAL A 44 -0.61 -28.93 8.21
N ASP A 45 -1.34 -27.84 8.00
CA ASP A 45 -1.22 -26.60 8.76
C ASP A 45 -2.48 -26.46 9.64
N ALA A 46 -2.27 -26.17 10.91
CA ALA A 46 -3.35 -26.05 11.87
C ALA A 46 -3.04 -24.94 12.89
N ARG A 47 -4.09 -24.43 13.54
CA ARG A 47 -3.99 -23.45 14.61
C ARG A 47 -4.58 -24.03 15.89
N LEU A 48 -3.83 -23.95 16.97
CA LEU A 48 -4.27 -24.35 18.29
C LEU A 48 -5.23 -23.32 18.90
N PRO A 49 -6.03 -23.70 19.90
CA PRO A 49 -6.92 -22.77 20.61
C PRO A 49 -6.20 -21.60 21.28
N ASP A 50 -4.92 -21.76 21.62
CA ASP A 50 -4.07 -20.69 22.17
C ASP A 50 -3.49 -19.75 21.10
N GLY A 51 -3.85 -19.96 19.83
CA GLY A 51 -3.34 -19.18 18.70
C GLY A 51 -2.03 -19.70 18.10
N SER A 52 -1.36 -20.68 18.73
CA SER A 52 -0.12 -21.26 18.20
C SER A 52 -0.36 -21.98 16.87
N ARG A 53 0.59 -21.84 15.93
CA ARG A 53 0.55 -22.52 14.63
C ARG A 53 1.30 -23.85 14.70
N VAL A 54 0.71 -24.86 14.10
CA VAL A 54 1.30 -26.19 13.98
C VAL A 54 1.39 -26.55 12.52
N ASN A 55 2.58 -26.89 12.06
CA ASN A 55 2.81 -27.53 10.77
C ASN A 55 3.30 -28.95 11.02
N ALA A 56 2.71 -29.95 10.38
CA ALA A 56 3.21 -31.30 10.37
C ALA A 56 3.35 -31.81 8.93
N ILE A 57 4.39 -32.61 8.71
CA ILE A 57 4.68 -33.27 7.45
C ILE A 57 5.16 -34.68 7.72
N ILE A 58 4.69 -35.65 6.91
CA ILE A 58 4.97 -37.07 7.10
C ILE A 58 5.50 -37.69 5.80
N PRO A 59 6.03 -38.93 5.82
CA PRO A 59 6.31 -39.69 4.62
C PRO A 59 5.07 -39.80 3.69
N PRO A 60 5.23 -39.82 2.36
CA PRO A 60 6.52 -39.91 1.64
C PRO A 60 7.24 -38.59 1.42
N LEU A 61 6.67 -37.43 1.84
CA LEU A 61 7.30 -36.12 1.62
C LEU A 61 8.48 -35.88 2.58
N SER A 62 8.36 -36.32 3.84
CA SER A 62 9.45 -36.26 4.80
C SER A 62 10.26 -37.55 4.78
N LEU A 63 11.48 -37.48 4.28
CA LEU A 63 12.36 -38.66 4.13
C LEU A 63 13.00 -39.13 5.44
N ILE A 64 12.91 -38.34 6.50
CA ILE A 64 13.50 -38.64 7.82
C ILE A 64 12.45 -39.10 8.83
N GLY A 65 11.23 -39.40 8.38
CA GLY A 65 10.09 -39.69 9.25
C GLY A 65 9.18 -38.49 9.47
N PRO A 66 8.15 -38.61 10.36
CA PRO A 66 7.23 -37.50 10.63
C PRO A 66 7.92 -36.34 11.36
N VAL A 67 7.59 -35.12 10.93
CA VAL A 67 8.14 -33.88 11.50
C VAL A 67 6.98 -33.01 11.95
N ILE A 68 7.09 -32.41 13.13
CA ILE A 68 6.16 -31.42 13.65
C ILE A 68 6.91 -30.14 14.03
N THR A 69 6.38 -29.01 13.62
CA THR A 69 6.87 -27.68 13.95
C THR A 69 5.76 -26.88 14.62
N ILE A 70 6.02 -26.35 15.82
CA ILE A 70 5.07 -25.54 16.55
C ILE A 70 5.64 -24.14 16.74
N ARG A 71 4.96 -23.14 16.16
CA ARG A 71 5.25 -21.73 16.40
C ARG A 71 4.29 -21.21 17.45
N LYS A 72 4.81 -21.06 18.67
CA LYS A 72 4.02 -20.61 19.81
C LYS A 72 3.52 -19.19 19.60
N PHE A 73 2.24 -18.98 19.87
CA PHE A 73 1.65 -17.66 19.98
C PHE A 73 2.09 -17.00 21.29
N SER A 74 2.49 -15.73 21.23
CA SER A 74 2.81 -14.98 22.44
C SER A 74 1.51 -14.53 23.12
N SER A 75 1.30 -14.94 24.35
CA SER A 75 0.15 -14.50 25.14
C SER A 75 0.20 -13.02 25.55
N ARG A 76 1.37 -12.42 25.48
CA ARG A 76 1.61 -11.00 25.74
C ARG A 76 2.31 -10.37 24.54
N PRO A 77 1.69 -9.39 23.87
CA PRO A 77 2.37 -8.61 22.84
C PRO A 77 3.51 -7.82 23.46
N TYR A 78 4.57 -7.64 22.68
CA TYR A 78 5.66 -6.74 23.07
C TYR A 78 5.20 -5.29 23.02
N THR A 79 5.68 -4.52 23.99
CA THR A 79 5.43 -3.08 24.10
C THR A 79 6.57 -2.28 23.48
N VAL A 80 6.39 -0.97 23.36
CA VAL A 80 7.46 -0.02 22.99
C VAL A 80 8.67 -0.17 23.90
N ASP A 81 8.43 -0.26 25.22
CA ASP A 81 9.51 -0.36 26.22
C ASP A 81 10.27 -1.68 26.11
N ASP A 82 9.58 -2.78 25.78
CA ASP A 82 10.23 -4.06 25.47
C ASP A 82 11.20 -3.91 24.28
N LEU A 83 10.74 -3.30 23.17
CA LEU A 83 11.57 -3.13 21.98
C LEU A 83 12.74 -2.18 22.19
N ILE A 84 12.57 -1.12 23.00
CA ILE A 84 13.67 -0.25 23.44
C ILE A 84 14.67 -1.03 24.27
N SER A 85 14.21 -1.83 25.24
CA SER A 85 15.08 -2.66 26.08
C SER A 85 15.87 -3.70 25.29
N PHE A 86 15.34 -4.19 24.17
CA PHE A 86 16.02 -5.09 23.23
C PHE A 86 16.99 -4.35 22.30
N GLY A 87 17.00 -3.01 22.33
CA GLY A 87 17.78 -2.19 21.42
C GLY A 87 17.31 -2.26 19.96
N THR A 88 16.00 -2.54 19.74
CA THR A 88 15.41 -2.60 18.41
C THR A 88 15.29 -1.23 17.76
N ALA A 89 14.92 -0.23 18.54
CA ALA A 89 14.86 1.19 18.18
C ALA A 89 14.92 2.05 19.43
N THR A 90 15.19 3.35 19.29
CA THR A 90 15.27 4.30 20.42
C THR A 90 13.90 4.89 20.76
N ARG A 91 13.80 5.57 21.90
CA ARG A 91 12.57 6.28 22.31
C ARG A 91 12.18 7.34 21.30
N GLU A 92 13.14 8.13 20.86
CA GLU A 92 12.96 9.22 19.92
C GLU A 92 12.36 8.72 18.59
N MET A 93 12.81 7.56 18.13
CA MET A 93 12.24 6.95 16.92
C MET A 93 10.81 6.50 17.10
N PHE A 94 10.47 5.90 18.26
CA PHE A 94 9.10 5.53 18.53
C PHE A 94 8.19 6.75 18.63
N ASP A 95 8.67 7.86 19.19
CA ASP A 95 7.92 9.10 19.27
C ASP A 95 7.70 9.71 17.87
N PHE A 96 8.73 9.66 17.00
CA PHE A 96 8.60 10.03 15.60
C PHE A 96 7.59 9.12 14.85
N LEU A 97 7.71 7.81 14.99
CA LEU A 97 6.82 6.85 14.34
C LEU A 97 5.38 6.96 14.88
N LYS A 98 5.22 7.25 16.17
CA LYS A 98 3.92 7.56 16.77
C LYS A 98 3.28 8.77 16.07
N ALA A 99 4.03 9.86 15.92
CA ALA A 99 3.57 11.04 15.20
C ALA A 99 3.18 10.70 13.74
N CYS A 100 3.95 9.83 13.05
CA CYS A 100 3.62 9.35 11.71
C CYS A 100 2.29 8.59 11.67
N VAL A 101 2.04 7.70 12.63
CA VAL A 101 0.80 6.91 12.70
C VAL A 101 -0.39 7.80 13.07
N GLU A 102 -0.25 8.69 14.04
CA GLU A 102 -1.31 9.63 14.46
C GLU A 102 -1.70 10.59 13.33
N THR A 103 -0.75 11.01 12.49
CA THR A 103 -1.02 11.85 11.30
C THR A 103 -1.50 11.07 10.08
N ARG A 104 -1.84 9.80 10.24
CA ARG A 104 -2.35 8.93 9.18
C ARG A 104 -1.40 8.77 7.98
N LEU A 105 -0.09 8.64 8.23
CA LEU A 105 0.83 8.19 7.20
C LEU A 105 0.63 6.70 6.94
N ASN A 106 0.64 6.30 5.67
CA ASN A 106 0.62 4.91 5.27
C ASN A 106 2.03 4.32 5.46
N VAL A 107 2.15 3.33 6.33
CA VAL A 107 3.45 2.77 6.71
C VAL A 107 3.58 1.32 6.28
N PHE A 108 4.70 0.99 5.65
CA PHE A 108 5.04 -0.36 5.25
C PHE A 108 6.24 -0.87 6.05
N VAL A 109 6.06 -1.94 6.84
CA VAL A 109 7.17 -2.56 7.58
C VAL A 109 7.79 -3.66 6.73
N SER A 110 9.03 -3.49 6.34
CA SER A 110 9.77 -4.42 5.50
C SER A 110 10.90 -5.13 6.26
N GLY A 111 11.37 -6.25 5.74
CA GLY A 111 12.50 -6.97 6.33
C GLY A 111 12.52 -8.47 6.00
N GLY A 112 13.62 -9.13 6.31
CA GLY A 112 13.80 -10.57 6.12
C GLY A 112 12.94 -11.43 7.05
N THR A 113 13.00 -12.75 6.85
CA THR A 113 12.33 -13.71 7.74
C THR A 113 12.91 -13.64 9.15
N GLY A 114 12.03 -13.56 10.15
CA GLY A 114 12.43 -13.48 11.56
C GLY A 114 13.06 -12.16 11.99
N SER A 115 12.98 -11.10 11.17
CA SER A 115 13.45 -9.75 11.55
C SER A 115 12.54 -9.03 12.55
N GLY A 116 11.33 -9.53 12.80
CA GLY A 116 10.39 -8.96 13.76
C GLY A 116 9.33 -8.04 13.16
N LYS A 117 9.08 -8.12 11.85
CA LYS A 117 8.08 -7.27 11.15
C LYS A 117 6.71 -7.25 11.80
N THR A 118 6.10 -8.42 12.01
CA THR A 118 4.76 -8.53 12.62
C THR A 118 4.75 -7.97 14.05
N THR A 119 5.82 -8.22 14.82
CA THR A 119 5.99 -7.63 16.15
C THR A 119 6.05 -6.10 16.09
N PHE A 120 6.82 -5.59 15.15
CA PHE A 120 6.97 -4.14 14.96
C PHE A 120 5.68 -3.51 14.44
N LEU A 121 4.99 -4.16 13.48
CA LEU A 121 3.68 -3.74 13.02
C LEU A 121 2.66 -3.67 14.16
N ASN A 122 2.65 -4.67 15.05
CA ASN A 122 1.78 -4.68 16.21
C ASN A 122 2.04 -3.49 17.15
N VAL A 123 3.31 -3.15 17.39
CA VAL A 123 3.67 -1.98 18.19
C VAL A 123 3.28 -0.67 17.48
N LEU A 124 3.52 -0.53 16.17
CA LEU A 124 3.06 0.64 15.43
C LEU A 124 1.54 0.79 15.45
N SER A 125 0.83 -0.33 15.29
CA SER A 125 -0.64 -0.33 15.33
C SER A 125 -1.19 0.12 16.69
N SER A 126 -0.43 -0.03 17.78
CA SER A 126 -0.84 0.46 19.10
C SER A 126 -0.87 1.99 19.22
N PHE A 127 -0.25 2.70 18.28
CA PHE A 127 -0.30 4.17 18.20
C PHE A 127 -1.53 4.70 17.49
N ILE A 128 -2.34 3.84 16.86
CA ILE A 128 -3.61 4.26 16.26
C ILE A 128 -4.54 4.75 17.36
N PRO A 129 -5.16 5.93 17.21
CA PRO A 129 -6.11 6.48 18.17
C PRO A 129 -7.26 5.51 18.50
N ASN A 130 -7.74 5.55 19.76
CA ASN A 130 -8.73 4.59 20.27
C ASN A 130 -10.14 4.78 19.69
N ASP A 131 -10.43 5.95 19.15
CA ASP A 131 -11.71 6.33 18.53
C ASP A 131 -11.80 5.89 17.06
N GLU A 132 -10.75 5.32 16.49
CA GLU A 132 -10.71 4.84 15.10
C GLU A 132 -11.16 3.38 14.99
N ARG A 133 -11.95 3.09 13.94
CA ARG A 133 -12.33 1.72 13.58
C ARG A 133 -11.25 1.04 12.77
N ILE A 134 -10.67 -0.03 13.32
CA ILE A 134 -9.56 -0.76 12.72
C ILE A 134 -10.06 -2.10 12.18
N VAL A 135 -9.69 -2.42 10.93
CA VAL A 135 -9.87 -3.76 10.36
C VAL A 135 -8.50 -4.37 10.16
N THR A 136 -8.21 -5.48 10.86
CA THR A 136 -6.98 -6.27 10.65
C THR A 136 -7.27 -7.45 9.74
N ILE A 137 -6.36 -7.74 8.82
CA ILE A 137 -6.49 -8.82 7.84
C ILE A 137 -5.19 -9.61 7.79
N GLU A 138 -5.25 -10.90 8.10
CA GLU A 138 -4.07 -11.75 8.25
C GLU A 138 -4.31 -13.16 7.70
N ASP A 139 -3.26 -13.87 7.31
CA ASP A 139 -3.33 -15.31 7.00
C ASP A 139 -3.61 -16.15 8.25
N ALA A 140 -3.04 -15.73 9.37
CA ALA A 140 -3.41 -16.20 10.70
C ALA A 140 -3.23 -15.04 11.66
N ALA A 141 -4.25 -14.74 12.43
CA ALA A 141 -4.28 -13.60 13.32
C ALA A 141 -3.19 -13.66 14.39
N GLU A 142 -2.15 -12.84 14.21
CA GLU A 142 -1.03 -12.65 15.13
C GLU A 142 -1.07 -11.27 15.80
N LEU A 143 -1.74 -10.30 15.19
CA LEU A 143 -1.87 -8.96 15.73
C LEU A 143 -2.78 -8.93 16.95
N GLN A 144 -2.37 -8.19 17.96
CA GLN A 144 -3.09 -8.03 19.23
C GLN A 144 -3.20 -6.53 19.52
N LEU A 145 -4.25 -5.89 18.98
CA LEU A 145 -4.54 -4.50 19.17
C LEU A 145 -5.47 -4.31 20.36
N ASN A 146 -5.24 -3.27 21.16
CA ASN A 146 -5.99 -3.00 22.38
C ASN A 146 -7.05 -1.90 22.23
N GLN A 147 -7.21 -1.33 21.04
CA GLN A 147 -8.24 -0.31 20.77
C GLN A 147 -9.64 -0.91 20.91
N GLU A 148 -10.62 -0.08 21.26
CA GLU A 148 -11.98 -0.51 21.54
C GLU A 148 -12.69 -1.10 20.32
N HIS A 149 -12.36 -0.62 19.12
CA HIS A 149 -13.05 -1.02 17.91
C HIS A 149 -12.13 -1.68 16.88
N VAL A 150 -11.74 -2.92 17.15
CA VAL A 150 -10.92 -3.74 16.25
C VAL A 150 -11.76 -4.89 15.69
N ILE A 151 -11.76 -5.05 14.37
CA ILE A 151 -12.35 -6.18 13.66
C ILE A 151 -11.21 -6.99 13.06
N THR A 152 -11.05 -8.21 13.56
CA THR A 152 -9.99 -9.13 13.11
C THR A 152 -10.56 -10.11 12.08
N LEU A 153 -9.96 -10.14 10.90
CA LEU A 153 -10.30 -11.03 9.81
C LEU A 153 -9.10 -11.96 9.52
N GLU A 154 -9.41 -13.25 9.38
CA GLU A 154 -8.40 -14.28 9.07
C GLU A 154 -8.77 -15.01 7.78
N SER A 155 -7.79 -15.22 6.89
CA SER A 155 -7.97 -15.97 5.66
C SER A 155 -8.31 -17.43 5.96
N ARG A 156 -8.97 -18.08 5.02
CA ARG A 156 -9.29 -19.50 5.12
C ARG A 156 -8.73 -20.26 3.93
N PRO A 157 -7.81 -21.21 4.14
CA PRO A 157 -7.34 -22.06 3.07
C PRO A 157 -8.45 -23.01 2.59
N ARG A 158 -8.27 -23.56 1.38
CA ARG A 158 -9.17 -24.56 0.84
C ARG A 158 -9.38 -25.72 1.79
N ASN A 159 -10.60 -26.27 1.80
CA ASN A 159 -10.93 -27.48 2.54
C ASN A 159 -10.33 -28.73 1.83
N LEU A 160 -10.63 -29.92 2.36
CA LEU A 160 -10.13 -31.18 1.79
C LEU A 160 -10.68 -31.47 0.38
N GLU A 161 -11.84 -30.92 0.03
CA GLU A 161 -12.47 -31.00 -1.29
C GLU A 161 -11.89 -29.96 -2.28
N GLY A 162 -10.97 -29.10 -1.83
CA GLY A 162 -10.37 -28.03 -2.64
C GLY A 162 -11.22 -26.76 -2.74
N GLU A 163 -12.28 -26.65 -1.96
CA GLU A 163 -13.26 -25.55 -1.99
C GLU A 163 -13.18 -24.65 -0.75
N GLY A 164 -13.93 -23.55 -0.80
CA GLY A 164 -14.17 -22.68 0.36
C GLY A 164 -12.97 -21.81 0.75
N GLU A 165 -12.03 -21.57 -0.15
CA GLU A 165 -10.92 -20.63 0.08
C GLU A 165 -11.45 -19.21 0.23
N ILE A 166 -10.94 -18.49 1.22
CA ILE A 166 -11.12 -17.04 1.40
C ILE A 166 -9.73 -16.44 1.54
N THR A 167 -9.33 -15.68 0.54
CA THR A 167 -7.99 -15.09 0.48
C THR A 167 -7.92 -13.77 1.25
N ILE A 168 -6.70 -13.29 1.57
CA ILE A 168 -6.48 -11.92 2.09
C ILE A 168 -7.12 -10.88 1.15
N ARG A 169 -7.03 -11.11 -0.16
CA ARG A 169 -7.61 -10.23 -1.18
C ARG A 169 -9.14 -10.12 -1.06
N ASP A 170 -9.82 -11.24 -0.84
CA ASP A 170 -11.28 -11.26 -0.65
C ASP A 170 -11.68 -10.52 0.62
N LEU A 171 -10.92 -10.74 1.70
CA LEU A 171 -11.14 -10.07 2.98
C LEU A 171 -10.88 -8.58 2.89
N LEU A 172 -9.85 -8.15 2.16
CA LEU A 172 -9.52 -6.74 1.97
C LEU A 172 -10.63 -6.01 1.21
N ARG A 173 -11.12 -6.60 0.12
CA ARG A 173 -12.28 -6.06 -0.62
C ARG A 173 -13.53 -5.97 0.25
N ASN A 174 -13.80 -7.00 1.05
CA ASN A 174 -14.92 -6.96 1.99
C ASN A 174 -14.69 -5.92 3.10
N GLY A 175 -13.47 -5.81 3.61
CA GLY A 175 -13.08 -4.85 4.64
C GLY A 175 -13.35 -3.41 4.25
N LEU A 176 -13.15 -3.04 2.98
CA LEU A 176 -13.46 -1.71 2.45
C LEU A 176 -14.94 -1.33 2.58
N HIS A 177 -15.85 -2.31 2.57
CA HIS A 177 -17.29 -2.09 2.79
C HIS A 177 -17.67 -1.97 4.26
N MET A 178 -16.75 -2.27 5.18
CA MET A 178 -17.00 -2.21 6.62
C MET A 178 -16.84 -0.80 7.23
N ARG A 179 -16.58 0.22 6.40
CA ARG A 179 -16.27 1.58 6.82
C ARG A 179 -15.11 1.64 7.83
N PRO A 180 -13.95 1.08 7.51
CA PRO A 180 -12.80 1.19 8.38
C PRO A 180 -12.20 2.61 8.32
N ASP A 181 -11.68 3.08 9.46
CA ASP A 181 -10.81 4.26 9.49
C ASP A 181 -9.37 3.86 9.15
N ARG A 182 -8.95 2.66 9.55
CA ARG A 182 -7.63 2.06 9.27
C ARG A 182 -7.77 0.62 8.81
N ILE A 183 -6.92 0.24 7.89
CA ILE A 183 -6.74 -1.16 7.49
C ILE A 183 -5.30 -1.58 7.84
N VAL A 184 -5.18 -2.70 8.57
CA VAL A 184 -3.88 -3.27 8.92
C VAL A 184 -3.78 -4.65 8.29
N VAL A 185 -2.93 -4.79 7.28
CA VAL A 185 -2.68 -6.08 6.62
C VAL A 185 -1.43 -6.70 7.22
N GLY A 186 -1.57 -7.85 7.85
CA GLY A 186 -0.46 -8.52 8.55
C GLY A 186 0.75 -8.75 7.67
N GLU A 187 0.53 -9.20 6.43
CA GLU A 187 1.59 -9.34 5.43
C GLU A 187 1.02 -9.34 4.00
N CYS A 188 1.67 -8.60 3.09
CA CYS A 188 1.45 -8.67 1.66
C CYS A 188 2.47 -9.62 1.00
N ARG A 189 1.96 -10.59 0.23
CA ARG A 189 2.77 -11.63 -0.44
C ARG A 189 2.44 -11.80 -1.93
N GLY A 190 1.29 -11.32 -2.38
CA GLY A 190 0.77 -11.51 -3.72
C GLY A 190 -0.17 -10.40 -4.19
N GLY A 191 -1.17 -10.77 -4.98
CA GLY A 191 -2.07 -9.84 -5.67
C GLY A 191 -2.90 -8.92 -4.78
N GLU A 192 -3.03 -9.21 -3.48
CA GLU A 192 -3.66 -8.34 -2.48
C GLU A 192 -2.96 -6.99 -2.34
N ALA A 193 -1.69 -6.91 -2.75
CA ALA A 193 -0.93 -5.66 -2.75
C ALA A 193 -1.63 -4.57 -3.57
N LEU A 194 -2.24 -4.91 -4.70
CA LEU A 194 -2.99 -3.96 -5.51
C LEU A 194 -4.18 -3.37 -4.75
N ASP A 195 -4.99 -4.25 -4.12
CA ASP A 195 -6.20 -3.84 -3.39
C ASP A 195 -5.81 -3.00 -2.15
N MET A 196 -4.67 -3.32 -1.50
CA MET A 196 -4.11 -2.53 -0.40
C MET A 196 -3.65 -1.14 -0.86
N LEU A 197 -2.89 -1.03 -1.96
CA LEU A 197 -2.48 0.27 -2.52
C LEU A 197 -3.69 1.12 -2.92
N GLN A 198 -4.74 0.49 -3.45
CA GLN A 198 -6.01 1.17 -3.74
C GLN A 198 -6.68 1.67 -2.47
N ALA A 199 -6.73 0.88 -1.40
CA ALA A 199 -7.27 1.31 -0.11
C ALA A 199 -6.54 2.56 0.41
N MET A 200 -5.20 2.52 0.42
CA MET A 200 -4.34 3.63 0.83
C MET A 200 -4.53 4.89 -0.03
N ASN A 201 -4.88 4.75 -1.32
CA ASN A 201 -5.11 5.86 -2.24
C ASN A 201 -6.56 6.38 -2.23
N CYS A 202 -7.52 5.62 -1.66
CA CYS A 202 -8.95 5.91 -1.75
C CYS A 202 -9.59 6.36 -0.43
N GLY A 203 -8.80 6.96 0.47
CA GLY A 203 -9.32 7.58 1.70
C GLY A 203 -9.23 6.73 2.96
N HIS A 204 -8.49 5.61 2.92
CA HIS A 204 -8.13 4.84 4.11
C HIS A 204 -6.68 5.15 4.51
N ASP A 205 -6.37 6.45 4.57
CA ASP A 205 -5.04 6.96 4.98
C ASP A 205 -4.67 6.45 6.37
N GLY A 206 -3.37 6.17 6.55
CA GLY A 206 -2.84 5.61 7.80
C GLY A 206 -2.96 4.09 7.89
N SER A 207 -3.20 3.41 6.77
CA SER A 207 -3.16 1.96 6.71
C SER A 207 -1.73 1.43 6.86
N LEU A 208 -1.61 0.27 7.49
CA LEU A 208 -0.32 -0.34 7.82
C LEU A 208 -0.21 -1.74 7.19
N SER A 209 0.98 -2.12 6.77
CA SER A 209 1.22 -3.49 6.30
C SER A 209 2.67 -3.93 6.47
N THR A 210 2.93 -5.24 6.24
CA THR A 210 4.30 -5.74 6.14
C THR A 210 4.57 -6.48 4.84
N GLY A 211 5.85 -6.63 4.52
CA GLY A 211 6.30 -7.47 3.43
C GLY A 211 7.76 -7.89 3.57
N HIS A 212 8.10 -8.99 2.91
CA HIS A 212 9.47 -9.49 2.89
C HIS A 212 10.33 -8.75 1.87
N SER A 213 11.46 -8.18 2.32
CA SER A 213 12.49 -7.64 1.45
C SER A 213 13.83 -7.57 2.16
N ASN A 214 14.91 -7.33 1.42
CA ASN A 214 16.25 -7.14 1.98
C ASN A 214 16.59 -5.66 2.21
N THR A 215 15.93 -4.77 1.47
CA THR A 215 16.09 -3.32 1.58
C THR A 215 14.75 -2.62 1.38
N PRO A 216 14.59 -1.34 1.75
CA PRO A 216 13.40 -0.55 1.42
C PRO A 216 13.14 -0.48 -0.10
N ARG A 217 14.18 -0.32 -0.90
CA ARG A 217 14.08 -0.27 -2.38
C ARG A 217 13.59 -1.60 -2.95
N ASP A 218 14.12 -2.73 -2.45
CA ASP A 218 13.66 -4.06 -2.86
C ASP A 218 12.17 -4.27 -2.51
N MET A 219 11.69 -3.64 -1.42
CA MET A 219 10.28 -3.74 -1.06
C MET A 219 9.39 -3.10 -2.14
N LEU A 220 9.77 -1.93 -2.64
CA LEU A 220 9.03 -1.26 -3.72
C LEU A 220 9.02 -2.11 -5.00
N ALA A 221 10.17 -2.67 -5.40
CA ALA A 221 10.25 -3.56 -6.55
C ALA A 221 9.42 -4.85 -6.37
N ARG A 222 9.37 -5.39 -5.14
CA ARG A 222 8.49 -6.53 -4.83
C ARG A 222 7.02 -6.17 -4.91
N LEU A 223 6.63 -4.99 -4.47
CA LEU A 223 5.24 -4.52 -4.60
C LEU A 223 4.82 -4.44 -6.06
N GLU A 224 5.69 -3.96 -6.96
CA GLU A 224 5.44 -4.00 -8.40
C GLU A 224 5.11 -5.43 -8.87
N THR A 225 5.95 -6.40 -8.46
CA THR A 225 5.75 -7.82 -8.80
C THR A 225 4.45 -8.36 -8.20
N MET A 226 4.14 -8.06 -6.94
CA MET A 226 2.91 -8.50 -6.28
C MET A 226 1.67 -7.91 -6.95
N VAL A 227 1.70 -6.65 -7.36
CA VAL A 227 0.60 -6.02 -8.11
C VAL A 227 0.35 -6.74 -9.43
N LEU A 228 1.40 -7.13 -10.16
CA LEU A 228 1.28 -7.92 -11.38
C LEU A 228 0.68 -9.32 -11.13
N MET A 229 0.95 -9.93 -9.95
CA MET A 229 0.32 -11.20 -9.54
C MET A 229 -1.20 -11.09 -9.34
N ALA A 230 -1.76 -9.89 -9.25
CA ALA A 230 -3.21 -9.67 -9.20
C ALA A 230 -3.92 -10.08 -10.51
N GLY A 231 -3.18 -10.32 -11.59
CA GLY A 231 -3.70 -10.81 -12.87
C GLY A 231 -4.24 -9.71 -13.79
N TYR A 232 -3.94 -8.43 -13.49
CA TYR A 232 -4.28 -7.32 -14.37
C TYR A 232 -3.07 -6.89 -15.20
N GLU A 233 -3.30 -6.60 -16.47
CA GLU A 233 -2.30 -6.00 -17.35
C GLU A 233 -2.18 -4.50 -17.07
N LEU A 234 -1.40 -4.14 -16.06
CA LEU A 234 -1.14 -2.75 -15.71
C LEU A 234 0.25 -2.33 -16.21
N PRO A 235 0.39 -1.15 -16.83
CA PRO A 235 1.70 -0.59 -17.14
C PRO A 235 2.52 -0.39 -15.87
N LEU A 236 3.82 -0.74 -15.89
CA LEU A 236 4.72 -0.58 -14.73
C LEU A 236 4.72 0.85 -14.18
N ARG A 237 4.66 1.85 -15.07
CA ARG A 237 4.56 3.24 -14.68
C ARG A 237 3.33 3.51 -13.81
N SER A 238 2.16 2.99 -14.19
CA SER A 238 0.93 3.16 -13.40
C SER A 238 1.02 2.47 -12.04
N ILE A 239 1.70 1.32 -11.97
CA ILE A 239 1.95 0.62 -10.70
C ILE A 239 2.85 1.46 -9.81
N ARG A 240 3.94 2.03 -10.34
CA ARG A 240 4.87 2.91 -9.63
C ARG A 240 4.20 4.19 -9.14
N GLU A 241 3.39 4.81 -9.99
CA GLU A 241 2.60 6.00 -9.62
C GLU A 241 1.63 5.70 -8.46
N GLN A 242 0.93 4.55 -8.51
CA GLN A 242 0.04 4.13 -7.42
C GLN A 242 0.83 3.83 -6.13
N THR A 243 1.97 3.14 -6.24
CA THR A 243 2.82 2.80 -5.08
C THR A 243 3.39 4.05 -4.43
N ALA A 244 3.95 4.97 -5.23
CA ALA A 244 4.51 6.23 -4.72
C ALA A 244 3.45 7.18 -4.14
N SER A 245 2.20 7.05 -4.57
CA SER A 245 1.07 7.81 -4.01
C SER A 245 0.51 7.18 -2.74
N ALA A 246 0.54 5.85 -2.64
CA ALA A 246 -0.05 5.10 -1.54
C ALA A 246 0.84 5.07 -0.31
N ILE A 247 2.13 4.81 -0.46
CA ILE A 247 3.07 4.60 0.65
C ILE A 247 3.77 5.92 0.99
N ASP A 248 3.70 6.32 2.25
CA ASP A 248 4.43 7.49 2.74
C ASP A 248 5.77 7.08 3.38
N LEU A 249 5.82 5.92 4.08
CA LEU A 249 6.98 5.53 4.87
C LEU A 249 7.24 4.02 4.82
N ILE A 250 8.50 3.64 4.70
CA ILE A 250 8.95 2.25 4.85
C ILE A 250 9.86 2.15 6.07
N VAL A 251 9.50 1.29 7.02
CA VAL A 251 10.35 0.96 8.17
C VAL A 251 11.00 -0.39 7.92
N HIS A 252 12.31 -0.42 7.74
CA HIS A 252 13.03 -1.65 7.44
C HIS A 252 13.64 -2.26 8.69
N THR A 253 13.28 -3.52 8.97
CA THR A 253 13.78 -4.28 10.12
C THR A 253 14.73 -5.37 9.66
N ALA A 254 15.85 -5.55 10.35
CA ALA A 254 16.82 -6.60 10.05
C ALA A 254 17.09 -7.47 11.29
N ARG A 255 17.36 -8.75 11.05
CA ARG A 255 17.99 -9.64 12.01
C ARG A 255 19.49 -9.64 11.73
N LEU A 256 20.27 -9.07 12.64
CA LEU A 256 21.71 -8.95 12.50
C LEU A 256 22.42 -10.30 12.77
N LYS A 257 23.70 -10.39 12.44
CA LYS A 257 24.49 -11.64 12.54
C LYS A 257 24.60 -12.17 13.98
N ASP A 258 24.50 -11.31 14.97
CA ASP A 258 24.49 -11.66 16.40
C ASP A 258 23.12 -12.16 16.90
N GLY A 259 22.10 -12.15 16.02
CA GLY A 259 20.73 -12.55 16.32
C GLY A 259 19.84 -11.42 16.84
N SER A 260 20.39 -10.23 17.07
CA SER A 260 19.60 -9.05 17.45
C SER A 260 18.70 -8.60 16.29
N ARG A 261 17.56 -8.00 16.64
CA ARG A 261 16.59 -7.45 15.68
C ARG A 261 16.57 -5.94 15.84
N LYS A 262 16.86 -5.24 14.76
CA LYS A 262 16.94 -3.77 14.77
C LYS A 262 16.15 -3.18 13.62
N VAL A 263 15.59 -1.99 13.83
CA VAL A 263 15.23 -1.10 12.73
C VAL A 263 16.53 -0.59 12.12
N VAL A 264 16.70 -0.73 10.82
CA VAL A 264 17.93 -0.32 10.13
C VAL A 264 17.72 0.85 9.18
N ASN A 265 16.50 1.08 8.71
CA ASN A 265 16.14 2.28 7.94
C ASN A 265 14.72 2.71 8.27
N ILE A 266 14.51 4.02 8.29
CA ILE A 266 13.20 4.65 8.18
C ILE A 266 13.26 5.52 6.92
N THR A 267 12.58 5.08 5.87
CA THR A 267 12.70 5.61 4.51
C THR A 267 11.38 6.22 4.08
N GLU A 268 11.39 7.49 3.70
CA GLU A 268 10.26 8.18 3.09
C GLU A 268 10.16 7.83 1.60
N VAL A 269 8.93 7.63 1.11
CA VAL A 269 8.59 7.59 -0.30
C VAL A 269 7.95 8.93 -0.64
N TYR A 270 8.65 9.78 -1.43
CA TYR A 270 8.22 11.16 -1.61
C TYR A 270 7.83 11.52 -3.06
N GLY A 271 7.91 10.59 -3.98
CA GLY A 271 7.50 10.84 -5.35
C GLY A 271 7.92 9.82 -6.38
N ILE A 272 7.80 10.24 -7.64
CA ILE A 272 8.26 9.52 -8.82
C ILE A 272 8.87 10.53 -9.80
N GLU A 273 10.00 10.20 -10.39
CA GLU A 273 10.68 10.96 -11.45
C GLU A 273 11.33 9.97 -12.40
N ASP A 274 11.24 10.23 -13.71
CA ASP A 274 11.81 9.37 -14.78
C ASP A 274 11.46 7.88 -14.63
N ASP A 275 10.23 7.59 -14.27
CA ASP A 275 9.71 6.24 -13.96
C ASP A 275 10.35 5.56 -12.73
N GLU A 276 11.17 6.23 -11.93
CA GLU A 276 11.70 5.71 -10.68
C GLU A 276 10.94 6.28 -9.46
N ILE A 277 10.64 5.42 -8.48
CA ILE A 277 10.07 5.85 -7.20
C ILE A 277 11.19 6.49 -6.38
N LEU A 278 10.96 7.73 -5.96
CA LEU A 278 11.92 8.50 -5.18
C LEU A 278 11.78 8.19 -3.70
N THR A 279 12.91 7.86 -3.09
CA THR A 279 13.00 7.54 -1.65
C THR A 279 14.13 8.30 -1.00
N GLN A 280 13.97 8.60 0.28
CA GLN A 280 15.04 9.18 1.10
C GLN A 280 15.01 8.57 2.51
N ASP A 281 16.19 8.21 3.02
CA ASP A 281 16.30 7.72 4.39
C ASP A 281 16.25 8.90 5.36
N ILE A 282 15.31 8.85 6.29
CA ILE A 282 15.20 9.84 7.38
C ILE A 282 16.09 9.41 8.53
N PHE A 283 16.15 8.09 8.79
CA PHE A 283 17.06 7.48 9.75
C PHE A 283 17.75 6.28 9.10
N ALA A 284 19.02 6.09 9.39
CA ALA A 284 19.82 4.96 8.94
C ALA A 284 20.65 4.38 10.08
N PHE A 285 20.75 3.04 10.16
CA PHE A 285 21.55 2.38 11.18
C PHE A 285 23.03 2.45 10.83
N GLU A 286 23.82 3.03 11.71
CA GLU A 286 25.28 3.05 11.63
C GLU A 286 25.88 2.01 12.57
N GLN A 287 26.48 0.96 12.00
CA GLN A 287 27.21 -0.02 12.78
C GLN A 287 28.58 0.55 13.17
N THR A 288 28.82 0.74 14.48
CA THR A 288 30.08 1.29 15.00
C THR A 288 31.12 0.21 15.32
N GLY A 289 30.68 -1.06 15.52
CA GLY A 289 31.62 -2.14 15.83
C GLY A 289 30.94 -3.44 16.26
N ILE A 290 31.77 -4.36 16.76
CA ILE A 290 31.32 -5.62 17.38
C ILE A 290 32.07 -5.76 18.72
N VAL A 291 31.32 -5.82 19.82
CA VAL A 291 31.86 -6.01 21.17
C VAL A 291 31.30 -7.29 21.75
N GLU A 292 32.16 -8.21 22.19
CA GLU A 292 31.78 -9.51 22.73
C GLU A 292 30.79 -10.30 21.84
N GLY A 293 31.00 -10.22 20.52
CA GLY A 293 30.14 -10.87 19.53
C GLY A 293 28.76 -10.21 19.32
N LYS A 294 28.50 -9.06 19.94
CA LYS A 294 27.30 -8.25 19.73
C LYS A 294 27.60 -7.06 18.83
N ILE A 295 26.73 -6.83 17.89
CA ILE A 295 26.79 -5.66 16.99
C ILE A 295 26.42 -4.42 17.76
N GLN A 296 27.33 -3.44 17.77
CA GLN A 296 27.14 -2.11 18.30
C GLN A 296 26.80 -1.15 17.16
N GLY A 297 25.93 -0.20 17.44
CA GLY A 297 25.51 0.81 16.48
C GLY A 297 24.14 1.34 16.86
N ASP A 298 23.87 2.52 16.37
CA ASP A 298 22.61 3.23 16.59
C ASP A 298 21.98 3.65 15.28
N LEU A 299 20.68 3.83 15.31
CA LEU A 299 19.93 4.37 14.17
C LEU A 299 20.00 5.90 14.28
N GLU A 300 20.73 6.51 13.39
CA GLU A 300 21.00 7.94 13.41
C GLU A 300 20.13 8.70 12.40
N PRO A 301 19.74 9.95 12.71
CA PRO A 301 19.07 10.81 11.75
C PRO A 301 20.04 11.19 10.62
N THR A 302 19.57 11.14 9.38
CA THR A 302 20.38 11.50 8.20
C THR A 302 20.51 13.01 7.98
N GLY A 303 19.79 13.83 8.76
CA GLY A 303 19.71 15.28 8.54
C GLY A 303 18.76 15.66 7.38
N ILE A 304 18.00 14.73 6.84
CA ILE A 304 17.03 15.01 5.80
C ILE A 304 15.68 15.35 6.43
N ARG A 305 15.09 16.47 6.01
CA ARG A 305 13.74 16.84 6.43
C ARG A 305 12.69 16.09 5.61
N PRO A 306 11.79 15.32 6.27
CA PRO A 306 10.69 14.66 5.58
C PRO A 306 9.77 15.66 4.88
N THR A 307 9.27 15.30 3.69
CA THR A 307 8.36 16.16 2.93
C THR A 307 6.96 16.22 3.54
N PHE A 308 6.58 15.22 4.34
CA PHE A 308 5.29 15.13 5.02
C PHE A 308 5.18 15.94 6.31
N MET A 309 6.19 16.74 6.68
CA MET A 309 6.16 17.54 7.90
C MET A 309 4.98 18.53 7.97
N ALA A 310 4.45 18.94 6.82
CA ALA A 310 3.24 19.75 6.76
C ALA A 310 2.02 19.04 7.38
N LYS A 311 1.88 17.71 7.21
CA LYS A 311 0.81 16.93 7.82
C LYS A 311 0.87 16.95 9.35
N PHE A 312 2.07 17.00 9.93
CA PHE A 312 2.22 17.11 11.39
C PHE A 312 1.66 18.44 11.88
N LYS A 313 1.95 19.56 11.18
CA LYS A 313 1.42 20.88 11.52
C LYS A 313 -0.12 20.91 11.41
N GLU A 314 -0.68 20.33 10.36
CA GLU A 314 -2.13 20.24 10.16
C GLU A 314 -2.84 19.47 11.29
N ASN A 315 -2.18 18.46 11.84
CA ASN A 315 -2.68 17.65 12.95
C ASN A 315 -2.26 18.18 14.34
N ALA A 316 -1.72 19.40 14.40
CA ALA A 316 -1.23 20.03 15.63
C ALA A 316 -0.14 19.20 16.38
N ILE A 317 0.56 18.33 15.67
CA ILE A 317 1.68 17.57 16.21
C ILE A 317 2.97 18.39 16.00
N VAL A 318 3.62 18.72 17.11
CA VAL A 318 4.87 19.47 17.11
C VAL A 318 5.97 18.52 17.54
N LEU A 319 6.88 18.21 16.62
CA LEU A 319 8.12 17.54 16.99
C LEU A 319 9.09 18.60 17.55
N PRO A 320 9.73 18.34 18.69
CA PRO A 320 10.71 19.29 19.26
C PRO A 320 11.82 19.60 18.25
N PRO A 321 12.17 20.87 18.04
CA PRO A 321 13.22 21.27 17.12
C PRO A 321 14.56 20.65 17.50
N GLY A 322 15.19 19.92 16.59
CA GLY A 322 16.53 19.36 16.76
C GLY A 322 16.62 18.03 17.52
N GLU A 323 15.58 17.57 18.22
CA GLU A 323 15.61 16.29 18.94
C GLU A 323 15.74 15.08 18.02
N TYR A 324 15.24 15.18 16.77
CA TYR A 324 15.29 14.09 15.80
C TYR A 324 16.29 14.34 14.67
N GLY A 325 17.22 15.29 14.84
CA GLY A 325 18.15 15.67 13.77
C GLY A 325 17.48 16.18 12.49
N ILE A 326 16.18 16.46 12.56
CA ILE A 326 15.40 16.99 11.41
C ILE A 326 15.68 18.49 11.31
N PRO A 327 16.27 18.98 10.20
CA PRO A 327 16.57 20.40 10.04
C PRO A 327 15.30 21.25 10.06
N PRO A 328 15.39 22.52 10.47
CA PRO A 328 14.28 23.46 10.40
C PRO A 328 13.79 23.62 8.95
N GLU A 329 12.58 24.17 8.80
CA GLU A 329 12.01 24.45 7.50
C GLU A 329 12.93 25.41 6.72
N ASP A 330 13.32 25.01 5.50
CA ASP A 330 14.07 25.86 4.58
C ASP A 330 13.06 26.65 3.72
N PRO A 331 12.98 27.97 3.85
CA PRO A 331 12.07 28.78 3.04
C PRO A 331 12.30 28.64 1.53
N ALA A 332 13.51 28.23 1.10
CA ALA A 332 13.86 27.99 -0.29
C ALA A 332 13.44 26.60 -0.80
N ARG A 333 13.08 25.68 0.11
CA ARG A 333 12.58 24.34 -0.21
C ARG A 333 11.28 24.08 0.56
N PRO A 334 10.15 24.66 0.16
CA PRO A 334 8.87 24.41 0.81
C PRO A 334 8.51 22.93 0.73
N ASP A 335 7.95 22.42 1.83
CA ASP A 335 7.48 21.03 1.95
C ASP A 335 6.66 20.61 0.73
N ARG A 336 7.17 19.69 -0.06
CA ARG A 336 6.56 19.27 -1.36
C ARG A 336 5.22 18.53 -1.19
N THR A 337 4.86 18.12 0.02
CA THR A 337 3.63 17.35 0.29
C THR A 337 2.34 18.14 0.12
N LEU A 338 2.34 19.45 0.38
CA LEU A 338 1.18 20.30 0.10
C LEU A 338 0.78 20.32 -1.37
N SER A 339 1.73 20.03 -2.28
CA SER A 339 1.44 20.11 -3.72
C SER A 339 0.79 18.87 -4.32
N ARG A 340 0.87 17.68 -3.70
CA ARG A 340 0.43 16.43 -4.33
C ARG A 340 -0.89 15.88 -3.77
N LYS A 341 -1.07 15.78 -2.45
CA LYS A 341 -2.36 15.33 -1.85
C LYS A 341 -3.38 16.48 -1.74
N ALA A 342 -2.95 17.71 -1.48
CA ALA A 342 -3.84 18.89 -1.54
C ALA A 342 -4.42 19.17 -2.95
N ARG A 343 -3.78 18.66 -4.01
CA ARG A 343 -4.37 18.69 -5.36
C ARG A 343 -5.60 17.79 -5.51
N PHE A 344 -5.84 16.88 -4.59
CA PHE A 344 -6.92 15.91 -4.64
C PHE A 344 -7.90 15.97 -3.45
N SER A 345 -7.69 16.86 -2.45
CA SER A 345 -8.71 17.10 -1.42
C SER A 345 -9.80 18.02 -1.94
N ALA A 346 -11.06 17.75 -1.58
CA ALA A 346 -12.22 18.55 -2.02
C ALA A 346 -12.11 20.04 -1.62
N GLU A 347 -11.39 20.35 -0.53
CA GLU A 347 -11.15 21.72 -0.05
C GLU A 347 -10.06 22.45 -0.84
N GLY A 348 -9.00 21.73 -1.28
CA GLY A 348 -7.95 22.31 -2.14
C GLY A 348 -8.42 22.64 -3.56
N VAL A 349 -9.48 21.99 -4.05
CA VAL A 349 -10.03 22.24 -5.39
C VAL A 349 -10.74 23.61 -5.49
N SER A 350 -11.22 24.16 -4.38
CA SER A 350 -11.88 25.47 -4.37
C SER A 350 -10.90 26.66 -4.47
N GLN A 351 -9.61 26.46 -4.24
CA GLN A 351 -8.56 27.51 -4.28
C GLN A 351 -7.57 27.37 -5.41
N LEU A 352 -7.71 26.36 -6.30
CA LEU A 352 -6.84 26.21 -7.44
C LEU A 352 -7.08 27.32 -8.46
N ASP A 353 -5.99 28.00 -8.84
CA ASP A 353 -5.97 28.94 -9.97
C ASP A 353 -6.60 28.24 -11.20
N PRO A 354 -7.64 28.84 -11.79
CA PRO A 354 -8.28 28.30 -12.99
C PRO A 354 -7.29 28.02 -14.15
N SER A 355 -6.16 28.71 -14.20
CA SER A 355 -5.11 28.49 -15.21
C SER A 355 -4.38 27.16 -15.04
N LEU A 356 -4.29 26.60 -13.82
CA LEU A 356 -3.68 25.30 -13.54
C LEU A 356 -4.57 24.11 -13.95
N LEU A 357 -5.84 24.38 -14.25
CA LEU A 357 -6.83 23.41 -14.68
C LEU A 357 -7.06 23.43 -16.18
N SER A 358 -6.25 24.19 -16.91
CA SER A 358 -6.25 24.15 -18.37
C SER A 358 -5.77 22.78 -18.85
N SER A 359 -6.44 22.24 -19.87
CA SER A 359 -6.05 21.00 -20.55
C SER A 359 -4.57 21.07 -20.92
N ARG A 360 -3.81 20.06 -20.51
CA ARG A 360 -2.39 19.93 -20.83
C ARG A 360 -2.25 19.32 -22.21
N VAL A 361 -1.32 19.87 -22.99
CA VAL A 361 -0.88 19.31 -24.26
C VAL A 361 0.57 18.89 -24.10
N ALA A 362 0.91 17.69 -24.57
CA ALA A 362 2.27 17.17 -24.61
C ALA A 362 2.55 16.58 -25.99
N LYS A 363 3.79 16.72 -26.49
CA LYS A 363 4.25 16.09 -27.72
C LYS A 363 5.32 15.06 -27.42
N ALA A 364 5.17 13.85 -27.93
CA ALA A 364 6.17 12.80 -27.83
C ALA A 364 5.99 11.80 -28.98
N GLY A 365 7.10 11.34 -29.57
CA GLY A 365 7.11 10.28 -30.57
C GLY A 365 6.25 10.55 -31.82
N GLY A 366 6.16 11.81 -32.27
CA GLY A 366 5.31 12.19 -33.42
C GLY A 366 3.81 12.20 -33.08
N MET A 367 3.45 12.21 -31.80
CA MET A 367 2.07 12.28 -31.33
C MET A 367 1.82 13.51 -30.48
N VAL A 368 0.59 14.01 -30.51
CA VAL A 368 0.07 15.09 -29.67
C VAL A 368 -0.93 14.49 -28.68
N TYR A 369 -0.64 14.60 -27.40
CA TYR A 369 -1.47 14.13 -26.30
C TYR A 369 -2.23 15.31 -25.71
N VAL A 370 -3.54 15.26 -25.71
CA VAL A 370 -4.40 16.30 -25.13
C VAL A 370 -5.26 15.70 -24.04
N SER A 371 -5.14 16.19 -22.82
CA SER A 371 -5.87 15.68 -21.65
C SER A 371 -6.92 16.66 -21.13
N SER A 372 -8.03 16.11 -20.61
CA SER A 372 -9.02 16.82 -19.79
C SER A 372 -9.59 18.12 -20.41
N ILE A 373 -10.11 18.02 -21.62
CA ILE A 373 -10.88 19.10 -22.24
C ILE A 373 -12.26 19.20 -21.62
N GLY A 374 -12.56 20.32 -20.98
CA GLY A 374 -13.88 20.62 -20.44
C GLY A 374 -14.73 21.57 -21.31
N PRO A 375 -16.03 21.69 -21.03
CA PRO A 375 -16.96 22.53 -21.77
C PRO A 375 -16.87 24.02 -21.36
N ILE A 376 -15.68 24.57 -21.32
CA ILE A 376 -15.42 25.95 -20.91
C ILE A 376 -15.29 26.82 -22.17
N ASP A 377 -16.05 27.87 -22.23
CA ASP A 377 -15.92 28.89 -23.29
C ASP A 377 -14.59 29.64 -23.17
N SER A 378 -13.87 29.79 -24.27
CA SER A 378 -12.52 30.35 -24.26
C SER A 378 -12.47 31.86 -23.97
N GLU A 379 -13.57 32.60 -24.22
CA GLU A 379 -13.67 34.03 -23.99
C GLU A 379 -14.18 34.35 -22.58
N THR A 380 -15.31 33.76 -22.20
CA THR A 380 -15.96 34.03 -20.91
C THR A 380 -15.34 33.29 -19.74
N LYS A 381 -14.52 32.24 -20.00
CA LYS A 381 -13.94 31.33 -19.00
C LYS A 381 -14.99 30.61 -18.14
N GLN A 382 -16.25 30.59 -18.59
CA GLN A 382 -17.35 29.93 -17.92
C GLN A 382 -17.76 28.64 -18.62
N ILE A 383 -18.45 27.76 -17.89
CA ILE A 383 -19.05 26.57 -18.47
C ILE A 383 -20.19 27.01 -19.40
N VAL A 384 -20.23 26.49 -20.62
CA VAL A 384 -21.32 26.81 -21.54
C VAL A 384 -22.67 26.33 -20.96
N PRO A 385 -23.70 27.15 -21.01
CA PRO A 385 -25.03 26.75 -20.59
C PRO A 385 -25.59 25.69 -21.53
N GLY A 386 -26.49 24.86 -21.02
CA GLY A 386 -27.16 23.81 -21.81
C GLY A 386 -26.93 22.39 -21.33
N GLY A 387 -27.30 21.44 -22.15
CA GLY A 387 -27.21 20.01 -21.88
C GLY A 387 -25.89 19.37 -22.35
N ILE A 388 -25.90 18.05 -22.41
CA ILE A 388 -24.72 17.26 -22.86
C ILE A 388 -24.34 17.63 -24.30
N LYS A 389 -25.28 17.92 -25.18
CA LYS A 389 -25.05 18.27 -26.58
C LYS A 389 -24.21 19.55 -26.71
N GLU A 390 -24.63 20.63 -26.04
CA GLU A 390 -23.94 21.92 -26.07
C GLU A 390 -22.56 21.82 -25.43
N GLN A 391 -22.44 21.09 -24.32
CA GLN A 391 -21.18 20.88 -23.64
C GLN A 391 -20.23 20.01 -24.44
N THR A 392 -20.71 18.98 -25.14
CA THR A 392 -19.88 18.17 -26.07
C THR A 392 -19.36 19.00 -27.22
N ALA A 393 -20.22 19.80 -27.86
CA ALA A 393 -19.81 20.69 -28.96
C ALA A 393 -18.72 21.66 -28.50
N GLN A 394 -18.83 22.23 -27.30
CA GLN A 394 -17.80 23.15 -26.79
C GLN A 394 -16.47 22.41 -26.47
N CYS A 395 -16.54 21.22 -25.89
CA CYS A 395 -15.34 20.41 -25.67
C CYS A 395 -14.60 20.13 -26.99
N LEU A 396 -15.33 19.74 -28.03
CA LEU A 396 -14.76 19.45 -29.36
C LEU A 396 -14.22 20.70 -30.06
N LYS A 397 -14.88 21.85 -29.90
CA LYS A 397 -14.35 23.15 -30.36
C LYS A 397 -13.03 23.49 -29.67
N ASN A 398 -12.96 23.31 -28.34
CA ASN A 398 -11.74 23.54 -27.58
C ASN A 398 -10.63 22.57 -27.97
N LEU A 399 -10.98 21.29 -28.20
CA LEU A 399 -10.05 20.27 -28.66
C LEU A 399 -9.46 20.61 -30.01
N LYS A 400 -10.30 20.99 -30.99
CA LYS A 400 -9.88 21.42 -32.33
C LYS A 400 -8.86 22.56 -32.25
N ALA A 401 -9.19 23.61 -31.53
CA ALA A 401 -8.29 24.76 -31.38
C ALA A 401 -6.93 24.37 -30.77
N LYS A 402 -6.91 23.44 -29.82
CA LYS A 402 -5.65 22.97 -29.21
C LYS A 402 -4.82 22.10 -30.14
N LEU A 403 -5.43 21.21 -30.89
CA LEU A 403 -4.74 20.37 -31.87
C LEU A 403 -4.13 21.26 -32.99
N GLU A 404 -4.90 22.24 -33.51
CA GLU A 404 -4.44 23.18 -34.51
C GLU A 404 -3.27 24.05 -34.02
N ALA A 405 -3.30 24.51 -32.77
CA ALA A 405 -2.19 25.25 -32.15
C ALA A 405 -0.89 24.44 -32.10
N GLU A 406 -1.01 23.11 -32.07
CA GLU A 406 0.11 22.16 -32.00
C GLU A 406 0.48 21.57 -33.38
N GLY A 407 -0.11 22.05 -34.47
CA GLY A 407 0.17 21.56 -35.81
C GLY A 407 -0.50 20.25 -36.18
N SER A 408 -1.51 19.83 -35.40
CA SER A 408 -2.34 18.64 -35.65
C SER A 408 -3.78 19.03 -36.02
N SER A 409 -4.66 18.05 -36.19
CA SER A 409 -6.07 18.29 -36.51
C SER A 409 -6.98 17.20 -35.98
N LEU A 410 -8.30 17.39 -36.03
CA LEU A 410 -9.28 16.37 -35.62
C LEU A 410 -9.20 15.12 -36.50
N GLU A 411 -8.89 15.22 -37.77
CA GLU A 411 -8.76 14.10 -38.69
C GLU A 411 -7.55 13.21 -38.39
N LYS A 412 -6.57 13.73 -37.66
CA LYS A 412 -5.38 13.00 -37.21
C LYS A 412 -5.55 12.33 -35.85
N VAL A 413 -6.71 12.44 -35.20
CA VAL A 413 -6.99 11.76 -33.93
C VAL A 413 -7.05 10.25 -34.16
N VAL A 414 -6.22 9.52 -33.41
CA VAL A 414 -6.13 8.05 -33.49
C VAL A 414 -6.78 7.36 -32.28
N TRP A 415 -6.91 8.07 -31.19
CA TRP A 415 -7.53 7.56 -29.97
C TRP A 415 -8.22 8.65 -29.18
N ALA A 416 -9.36 8.34 -28.57
CA ALA A 416 -10.10 9.28 -27.74
C ALA A 416 -10.62 8.62 -26.46
N ASN A 417 -10.60 9.37 -25.35
CA ASN A 417 -11.32 8.99 -24.14
C ASN A 417 -12.32 10.09 -23.78
N TRP A 418 -13.41 9.65 -23.18
CA TRP A 418 -14.44 10.55 -22.65
C TRP A 418 -14.96 10.07 -21.31
N SER A 419 -15.33 11.03 -20.47
CA SER A 419 -15.96 10.76 -19.20
C SER A 419 -17.28 11.51 -19.12
N LEU A 420 -18.38 10.80 -18.89
CA LEU A 420 -19.74 11.36 -18.72
C LEU A 420 -20.10 11.42 -17.24
N ARG A 421 -20.83 12.46 -16.86
CA ARG A 421 -21.37 12.58 -15.51
C ARG A 421 -22.55 11.64 -15.28
N ASP A 422 -23.38 11.45 -16.29
CA ASP A 422 -24.58 10.61 -16.25
C ASP A 422 -24.55 9.66 -17.42
N PRO A 423 -24.70 8.32 -17.22
CA PRO A 423 -24.76 7.35 -18.30
C PRO A 423 -25.93 7.61 -19.28
N SER A 424 -27.03 8.20 -18.82
CA SER A 424 -28.19 8.52 -19.65
C SER A 424 -27.91 9.59 -20.71
N ASP A 425 -26.82 10.35 -20.56
CA ASP A 425 -26.37 11.35 -21.53
C ASP A 425 -25.65 10.71 -22.75
N PHE A 426 -25.36 9.38 -22.74
CA PHE A 426 -24.52 8.72 -23.75
C PHE A 426 -25.07 8.85 -25.18
N ASP A 427 -26.34 8.62 -25.40
CA ASP A 427 -26.94 8.70 -26.73
C ASP A 427 -26.89 10.11 -27.32
N ALA A 428 -27.13 11.11 -26.51
CA ALA A 428 -27.05 12.51 -26.94
C ALA A 428 -25.62 12.96 -27.18
N PHE A 429 -24.68 12.50 -26.33
CA PHE A 429 -23.23 12.66 -26.55
C PHE A 429 -22.80 12.04 -27.88
N ASN A 430 -23.16 10.78 -28.14
CA ASN A 430 -22.71 10.04 -29.32
C ASN A 430 -23.24 10.66 -30.62
N LYS A 431 -24.49 11.17 -30.60
CA LYS A 431 -25.04 11.91 -31.75
C LYS A 431 -24.30 13.20 -32.05
N GLU A 432 -23.83 13.93 -31.04
CA GLU A 432 -23.03 15.13 -31.25
C GLU A 432 -21.61 14.79 -31.66
N TRP A 433 -21.00 13.76 -31.06
CA TRP A 433 -19.69 13.24 -31.42
C TRP A 433 -19.58 12.86 -32.89
N ALA A 434 -20.56 12.11 -33.42
CA ALA A 434 -20.60 11.66 -34.82
C ALA A 434 -20.66 12.80 -35.85
N ARG A 435 -21.03 14.02 -35.45
CA ARG A 435 -20.99 15.19 -36.31
C ARG A 435 -19.58 15.73 -36.56
N TRP A 436 -18.72 15.51 -35.57
CA TRP A 436 -17.32 15.99 -35.61
C TRP A 436 -16.36 14.93 -36.13
N PHE A 437 -16.73 13.65 -35.99
CA PHE A 437 -15.99 12.49 -36.45
C PHE A 437 -16.91 11.61 -37.34
N PRO A 438 -17.12 12.01 -38.64
CA PRO A 438 -18.08 11.32 -39.52
C PRO A 438 -17.56 10.01 -40.15
N GLY A 439 -16.43 9.46 -39.68
CA GLY A 439 -15.79 8.24 -40.13
C GLY A 439 -16.02 7.04 -39.24
N GLU A 440 -15.22 5.97 -39.44
CA GLU A 440 -15.20 4.80 -38.58
C GLU A 440 -14.90 5.17 -37.11
N MET A 441 -15.46 4.39 -36.19
CA MET A 441 -15.34 4.59 -34.75
C MET A 441 -13.85 4.67 -34.37
N LEU A 442 -13.41 5.83 -33.88
CA LEU A 442 -12.07 5.99 -33.29
C LEU A 442 -11.90 5.00 -32.15
N MET A 443 -10.74 4.37 -32.08
CA MET A 443 -10.39 3.58 -30.88
C MET A 443 -10.47 4.51 -29.66
N GLY A 444 -11.25 4.12 -28.64
CA GLY A 444 -11.44 4.96 -27.48
C GLY A 444 -12.12 4.24 -26.33
N GLN A 445 -12.09 4.89 -25.18
CA GLN A 445 -12.70 4.37 -23.95
C GLN A 445 -13.62 5.43 -23.33
N GLY A 446 -14.86 5.01 -23.04
CA GLY A 446 -15.80 5.80 -22.25
C GLY A 446 -15.79 5.37 -20.79
N THR A 447 -15.81 6.35 -19.89
CA THR A 447 -15.87 6.12 -18.43
C THR A 447 -16.91 7.01 -17.79
N LEU A 448 -17.35 6.66 -16.58
CA LEU A 448 -18.09 7.60 -15.72
C LEU A 448 -17.11 8.61 -15.12
N MET A 449 -17.52 9.86 -15.08
CA MET A 449 -16.72 10.93 -14.50
C MET A 449 -16.52 10.69 -13.00
N PRO A 450 -15.26 10.56 -12.53
CA PRO A 450 -14.96 10.40 -11.11
C PRO A 450 -15.53 11.58 -10.28
N PRO A 451 -15.87 11.36 -8.99
CA PRO A 451 -16.41 12.41 -8.12
C PRO A 451 -15.55 13.68 -8.07
N LEU A 452 -14.23 13.54 -8.09
CA LEU A 452 -13.26 14.65 -8.08
C LEU A 452 -13.26 15.50 -9.37
N GLN A 453 -13.69 14.95 -10.50
CA GLN A 453 -13.84 15.67 -11.77
C GLN A 453 -15.25 16.25 -11.94
N ARG A 454 -16.17 15.95 -11.04
CA ARG A 454 -17.54 16.45 -11.07
C ARG A 454 -17.61 17.91 -10.61
N ARG A 455 -17.02 18.83 -11.37
CA ARG A 455 -17.27 20.27 -11.15
C ARG A 455 -18.75 20.53 -11.27
N ALA A 456 -19.25 21.43 -10.44
CA ALA A 456 -20.62 21.89 -10.57
C ALA A 456 -20.87 22.37 -12.01
N GLY A 457 -21.78 21.69 -12.73
CA GLY A 457 -22.13 22.04 -14.10
C GLY A 457 -21.43 21.25 -15.22
N PHE A 458 -20.30 20.56 -15.00
CA PHE A 458 -19.68 19.70 -16.02
C PHE A 458 -20.49 18.41 -16.20
N LYS A 459 -20.83 18.12 -17.47
CA LYS A 459 -21.46 16.86 -17.89
C LYS A 459 -20.50 15.94 -18.63
N ILE A 460 -19.41 16.49 -19.18
CA ILE A 460 -18.44 15.78 -20.01
C ILE A 460 -17.03 16.31 -19.83
N SER A 461 -16.03 15.44 -20.00
CA SER A 461 -14.62 15.74 -20.20
C SER A 461 -14.05 14.84 -21.30
N LEU A 462 -13.16 15.36 -22.13
CA LEU A 462 -12.56 14.66 -23.26
C LEU A 462 -11.02 14.66 -23.16
N GLY A 463 -10.39 13.63 -23.72
CA GLY A 463 -8.96 13.58 -23.99
C GLY A 463 -8.70 12.82 -25.29
N VAL A 464 -7.62 13.16 -26.01
CA VAL A 464 -7.27 12.48 -27.26
C VAL A 464 -5.77 12.32 -27.45
N ILE A 465 -5.42 11.37 -28.32
CA ILE A 465 -4.09 11.23 -28.91
C ILE A 465 -4.25 11.43 -30.41
N ALA A 466 -3.46 12.32 -31.01
CA ALA A 466 -3.46 12.62 -32.43
C ALA A 466 -2.03 12.56 -33.00
N GLN A 467 -1.89 12.26 -34.29
CA GLN A 467 -0.62 12.41 -34.99
C GLN A 467 -0.27 13.89 -35.13
N SER A 468 1.02 14.21 -35.01
CA SER A 468 1.52 15.58 -35.13
C SER A 468 1.53 16.09 -36.57
#